data_c634a0e6552cdf9fdc2e1e3d6b2649fb
#
_entry.id   c634a0e6552cdf9fdc2e1e3d6b2649fb
#
_cell.length_a   1.000
_cell.length_b   1.000
_cell.length_c   1.000
_cell.angle_alpha   90.00
_cell.angle_beta   90.00
_cell.angle_gamma   90.00
#
_symmetry.space_group_name_H-M   'P 1'
#
loop_
_entity.id
_entity.type
_entity.pdbx_description
1 polymer ?
#
loop_
_entity_poly.entity_id
_entity_poly.type
_entity_poly.pdbx_seq_one_letter_code
_entity_poly.pdbx_strand_id
1 'polypeptide(L)'
;MTEEKLNHKTLKKDEFEKMNIFGMGNPNDAYAKYFVGNSFLNPLTEIGSSSVFLANVTFEPSCRNNWHIHHATKGGGQILICTAGEGWYQEEGKEAIPLKPGMVITIPTNVKHWHGAKKDSWFSHIAVEVPGENCSNE
;
A
#
# COMPACT_ATOMS: atom_id res chain seq x y z
N MET A 1 29.60 -5.46 -12.76
CA MET A 1 29.11 -4.71 -11.61
C MET A 1 27.87 -3.90 -11.94
N THR A 2 27.94 -3.00 -12.93
CA THR A 2 26.75 -2.25 -13.36
C THR A 2 25.68 -3.15 -13.99
N GLU A 3 26.08 -4.13 -14.78
CA GLU A 3 25.17 -5.11 -15.36
C GLU A 3 24.48 -5.95 -14.28
N GLU A 4 25.22 -6.37 -13.27
CA GLU A 4 24.67 -7.12 -12.15
C GLU A 4 23.61 -6.33 -11.41
N LYS A 5 23.82 -5.02 -11.20
CA LYS A 5 22.85 -4.16 -10.53
C LYS A 5 21.57 -3.99 -11.34
N LEU A 6 21.68 -3.85 -12.66
CA LEU A 6 20.52 -3.74 -13.54
C LEU A 6 19.75 -5.06 -13.61
N ASN A 7 20.47 -6.18 -13.78
CA ASN A 7 19.89 -7.51 -13.81
C ASN A 7 19.24 -7.87 -12.47
N HIS A 8 19.89 -7.48 -11.36
CA HIS A 8 19.35 -7.71 -10.02
C HIS A 8 18.03 -6.97 -9.82
N LYS A 9 17.91 -5.74 -10.32
CA LYS A 9 16.66 -4.97 -10.25
C LYS A 9 15.54 -5.65 -11.05
N THR A 10 15.84 -6.17 -12.24
CA THR A 10 14.90 -6.92 -13.08
C THR A 10 14.50 -8.24 -12.41
N LEU A 11 15.47 -9.00 -11.90
CA LEU A 11 15.23 -10.24 -11.17
C LEU A 11 14.36 -10.00 -9.94
N LYS A 12 14.60 -8.89 -9.22
CA LYS A 12 13.79 -8.52 -8.06
C LYS A 12 12.33 -8.31 -8.42
N LYS A 13 12.06 -7.68 -9.56
CA LYS A 13 10.70 -7.48 -10.03
C LYS A 13 10.03 -8.81 -10.34
N ASP A 14 10.71 -9.67 -11.10
CA ASP A 14 10.18 -10.97 -11.49
C ASP A 14 9.94 -11.86 -10.28
N GLU A 15 10.87 -11.89 -9.34
CA GLU A 15 10.72 -12.62 -8.10
C GLU A 15 9.57 -12.06 -7.26
N PHE A 16 9.47 -10.75 -7.20
CA PHE A 16 8.39 -10.08 -6.48
C PHE A 16 7.03 -10.44 -7.07
N GLU A 17 6.90 -10.42 -8.39
CA GLU A 17 5.65 -10.79 -9.05
C GLU A 17 5.19 -12.21 -8.72
N LYS A 18 6.14 -13.14 -8.58
CA LYS A 18 5.84 -14.51 -8.17
C LYS A 18 5.35 -14.60 -6.72
N MET A 19 5.85 -13.74 -5.86
CA MET A 19 5.47 -13.70 -4.45
C MET A 19 4.20 -12.87 -4.20
N ASN A 20 3.83 -12.03 -5.14
CA ASN A 20 2.64 -11.17 -5.07
C ASN A 20 1.43 -11.96 -5.52
N ILE A 21 0.99 -12.89 -4.69
CA ILE A 21 -0.02 -13.91 -5.04
C ILE A 21 -1.38 -13.33 -5.42
N PHE A 22 -1.71 -12.12 -4.96
CA PHE A 22 -2.97 -11.47 -5.31
C PHE A 22 -2.87 -10.68 -6.61
N GLY A 23 -1.68 -10.56 -7.18
CA GLY A 23 -1.47 -9.89 -8.44
C GLY A 23 -1.39 -8.37 -8.35
N MET A 24 -0.69 -7.79 -9.30
CA MET A 24 -0.45 -6.35 -9.38
C MET A 24 -1.70 -5.58 -9.82
N GLY A 25 -2.48 -6.16 -10.71
CA GLY A 25 -3.62 -5.47 -11.30
C GLY A 25 -3.20 -4.42 -12.32
N ASN A 26 -3.93 -3.31 -12.36
CA ASN A 26 -3.72 -2.25 -13.33
C ASN A 26 -3.05 -1.03 -12.67
N PRO A 27 -2.40 -0.15 -13.48
CA PRO A 27 -1.89 1.11 -12.97
C PRO A 27 -2.98 1.86 -12.18
N ASN A 28 -2.59 2.41 -11.04
CA ASN A 28 -3.51 3.07 -10.12
C ASN A 28 -3.78 4.51 -10.55
N ASP A 29 -4.35 4.69 -11.73
CA ASP A 29 -4.56 6.01 -12.33
C ASP A 29 -5.58 6.84 -11.58
N ALA A 30 -6.62 6.21 -11.06
CA ALA A 30 -7.70 6.89 -10.35
C ALA A 30 -7.21 7.65 -9.11
N TYR A 31 -6.20 7.12 -8.44
CA TYR A 31 -5.65 7.70 -7.21
C TYR A 31 -4.21 8.18 -7.38
N ALA A 32 -3.72 8.29 -8.62
CA ALA A 32 -2.32 8.65 -8.89
C ALA A 32 -1.89 9.97 -8.23
N LYS A 33 -2.79 10.92 -8.10
CA LYS A 33 -2.50 12.22 -7.48
C LYS A 33 -2.13 12.14 -6.00
N TYR A 34 -2.44 11.02 -5.35
CA TYR A 34 -2.11 10.82 -3.93
C TYR A 34 -0.77 10.13 -3.73
N PHE A 35 -0.07 9.78 -4.82
CA PHE A 35 1.17 9.01 -4.79
C PHE A 35 2.32 9.76 -5.44
N VAL A 36 3.52 9.46 -4.96
CA VAL A 36 4.78 9.81 -5.64
C VAL A 36 5.35 8.50 -6.18
N GLY A 37 5.52 8.41 -7.50
CA GLY A 37 5.92 7.18 -8.18
C GLY A 37 4.73 6.38 -8.70
N ASN A 38 5.01 5.20 -9.22
CA ASN A 38 3.98 4.34 -9.82
C ASN A 38 3.46 3.30 -8.85
N SER A 39 2.15 3.25 -8.73
CA SER A 39 1.47 2.23 -7.94
C SER A 39 0.46 1.50 -8.80
N PHE A 40 0.02 0.34 -8.32
CA PHE A 40 -0.89 -0.55 -9.03
C PHE A 40 -1.99 -0.98 -8.08
N LEU A 41 -3.19 -1.13 -8.60
CA LEU A 41 -4.37 -1.47 -7.81
C LEU A 41 -5.06 -2.69 -8.40
N ASN A 42 -5.32 -3.68 -7.57
CA ASN A 42 -6.07 -4.86 -7.95
C ASN A 42 -7.20 -5.08 -6.93
N PRO A 43 -8.43 -4.64 -7.24
CA PRO A 43 -9.57 -4.92 -6.37
C PRO A 43 -9.77 -6.42 -6.19
N LEU A 44 -9.95 -6.85 -4.96
CA LEU A 44 -10.14 -8.27 -4.62
C LEU A 44 -11.61 -8.59 -4.34
N THR A 45 -12.42 -7.58 -4.03
CA THR A 45 -13.86 -7.73 -3.81
C THR A 45 -14.59 -6.74 -4.72
N GLU A 46 -15.80 -7.10 -5.12
CA GLU A 46 -16.66 -6.16 -5.85
C GLU A 46 -17.23 -5.13 -4.88
N ILE A 47 -17.27 -3.87 -5.31
CA ILE A 47 -17.86 -2.80 -4.53
C ILE A 47 -19.35 -3.13 -4.30
N GLY A 48 -19.75 -3.12 -3.03
CA GLY A 48 -21.14 -3.40 -2.65
C GLY A 48 -21.46 -4.87 -2.42
N SER A 49 -20.53 -5.79 -2.71
CA SER A 49 -20.74 -7.21 -2.42
C SER A 49 -20.72 -7.52 -0.91
N SER A 50 -20.06 -6.65 -0.15
CA SER A 50 -20.08 -6.67 1.31
C SER A 50 -19.84 -5.24 1.82
N SER A 51 -19.92 -5.06 3.14
CA SER A 51 -19.62 -3.75 3.75
C SER A 51 -18.13 -3.43 3.74
N VAL A 52 -17.28 -4.40 3.43
CA VAL A 52 -15.82 -4.25 3.44
C VAL A 52 -15.28 -4.33 2.03
N PHE A 53 -14.41 -3.40 1.66
CA PHE A 53 -13.71 -3.41 0.36
C PHE A 53 -12.26 -3.79 0.57
N LEU A 54 -11.77 -4.72 -0.25
CA LEU A 54 -10.40 -5.20 -0.23
C LEU A 54 -9.74 -4.97 -1.58
N ALA A 55 -8.52 -4.45 -1.56
CA ALA A 55 -7.72 -4.30 -2.77
C ALA A 55 -6.26 -4.62 -2.47
N ASN A 56 -5.57 -5.23 -3.44
CA ASN A 56 -4.14 -5.41 -3.36
C ASN A 56 -3.47 -4.19 -4.01
N VAL A 57 -2.66 -3.47 -3.23
CA VAL A 57 -1.95 -2.28 -3.70
C VAL A 57 -0.49 -2.60 -3.81
N THR A 58 0.09 -2.37 -4.98
CA THR A 58 1.50 -2.65 -5.25
C THR A 58 2.23 -1.35 -5.57
N PHE A 59 3.39 -1.19 -4.95
CA PHE A 59 4.25 0.00 -5.09
C PHE A 59 5.56 -0.40 -5.74
N GLU A 60 5.98 0.31 -6.78
CA GLU A 60 7.34 0.16 -7.30
C GLU A 60 8.35 0.67 -6.27
N PRO A 61 9.64 0.32 -6.38
CA PRO A 61 10.67 0.83 -5.45
C PRO A 61 10.61 2.35 -5.32
N SER A 62 10.65 2.84 -4.10
CA SER A 62 10.55 4.26 -3.73
C SER A 62 9.17 4.89 -3.86
N CYS A 63 8.19 4.20 -4.44
CA CYS A 63 6.82 4.73 -4.54
C CYS A 63 6.19 4.80 -3.15
N ARG A 64 5.53 5.90 -2.87
CA ARG A 64 4.81 6.10 -1.60
C ARG A 64 3.60 7.00 -1.83
N ASN A 65 2.62 6.91 -0.94
CA ASN A 65 1.56 7.90 -0.96
C ASN A 65 1.99 9.16 -0.19
N ASN A 66 1.28 10.23 -0.43
CA ASN A 66 1.50 11.48 0.28
C ASN A 66 0.98 11.36 1.70
N TRP A 67 1.42 12.24 2.58
CA TRP A 67 0.83 12.37 3.90
C TRP A 67 -0.68 12.60 3.74
N HIS A 68 -1.47 11.78 4.42
CA HIS A 68 -2.93 11.86 4.30
C HIS A 68 -3.62 11.40 5.56
N ILE A 69 -4.93 11.70 5.65
CA ILE A 69 -5.75 11.39 6.81
C ILE A 69 -7.04 10.74 6.30
N HIS A 70 -7.45 9.66 6.96
CA HIS A 70 -8.78 9.08 6.78
C HIS A 70 -9.66 9.58 7.91
N HIS A 71 -10.54 10.51 7.60
CA HIS A 71 -11.45 11.09 8.60
C HIS A 71 -12.69 10.22 8.77
N ALA A 72 -13.13 10.06 10.01
CA ALA A 72 -14.41 9.45 10.32
C ALA A 72 -14.84 9.88 11.73
N THR A 73 -16.16 9.96 11.95
CA THR A 73 -16.70 10.25 13.28
C THR A 73 -16.89 8.96 14.09
N LYS A 74 -17.03 7.83 13.41
CA LYS A 74 -17.17 6.52 14.05
C LYS A 74 -16.69 5.45 13.07
N GLY A 75 -15.96 4.45 13.57
CA GLY A 75 -15.39 3.41 12.72
C GLY A 75 -14.40 4.00 11.72
N GLY A 76 -14.36 3.45 10.52
CA GLY A 76 -13.47 3.92 9.47
C GLY A 76 -12.03 3.49 9.67
N GLY A 77 -11.13 4.16 8.95
CA GLY A 77 -9.71 3.83 8.95
C GLY A 77 -9.38 2.75 7.93
N GLN A 78 -8.19 2.21 8.03
CA GLN A 78 -7.69 1.23 7.07
C GLN A 78 -6.82 0.21 7.78
N ILE A 79 -6.87 -1.02 7.30
CA ILE A 79 -5.96 -2.07 7.77
C ILE A 79 -5.08 -2.47 6.60
N LEU A 80 -3.77 -2.57 6.82
CA LEU A 80 -2.80 -3.04 5.83
C LEU A 80 -2.35 -4.43 6.21
N ILE A 81 -2.46 -5.36 5.28
CA ILE A 81 -1.92 -6.72 5.43
C ILE A 81 -0.76 -6.84 4.45
N CYS A 82 0.46 -6.87 4.95
CA CYS A 82 1.66 -6.90 4.11
C CYS A 82 1.85 -8.30 3.54
N THR A 83 1.94 -8.40 2.22
CA THR A 83 1.96 -9.68 1.50
C THR A 83 3.26 -9.97 0.78
N ALA A 84 3.95 -8.97 0.24
CA ALA A 84 5.16 -9.18 -0.53
C ALA A 84 6.05 -7.95 -0.50
N GLY A 85 7.37 -8.18 -0.53
CA GLY A 85 8.35 -7.10 -0.53
C GLY A 85 8.44 -6.36 0.80
N GLU A 86 9.13 -5.23 0.79
CA GLU A 86 9.37 -4.44 2.00
C GLU A 86 8.97 -2.98 1.80
N GLY A 87 8.40 -2.41 2.84
CA GLY A 87 7.92 -1.04 2.80
C GLY A 87 8.10 -0.30 4.13
N TRP A 88 7.47 0.86 4.20
CA TRP A 88 7.47 1.74 5.37
C TRP A 88 6.04 2.19 5.70
N TYR A 89 5.82 2.43 6.98
CA TYR A 89 4.63 3.11 7.48
C TYR A 89 5.07 4.13 8.52
N GLN A 90 4.52 5.34 8.44
CA GLN A 90 4.83 6.39 9.42
C GLN A 90 3.62 7.22 9.74
N GLU A 91 3.36 7.40 11.04
CA GLU A 91 2.41 8.38 11.57
C GLU A 91 3.15 9.67 11.88
N GLU A 92 2.48 10.79 11.69
CA GLU A 92 3.06 12.10 12.01
C GLU A 92 3.52 12.15 13.47
N GLY A 93 4.74 12.61 13.67
CA GLY A 93 5.33 12.72 15.01
C GLY A 93 5.97 11.45 15.54
N LYS A 94 5.95 10.37 14.77
CA LYS A 94 6.53 9.08 15.17
C LYS A 94 7.59 8.62 14.17
N GLU A 95 8.39 7.65 14.58
CA GLU A 95 9.37 7.04 13.69
C GLU A 95 8.70 6.16 12.64
N ALA A 96 9.30 6.06 11.45
CA ALA A 96 8.85 5.16 10.42
C ALA A 96 9.06 3.70 10.87
N ILE A 97 8.08 2.86 10.59
CA ILE A 97 8.11 1.44 10.91
C ILE A 97 8.38 0.66 9.62
N PRO A 98 9.41 -0.21 9.58
CA PRO A 98 9.62 -1.06 8.42
C PRO A 98 8.54 -2.13 8.32
N LEU A 99 8.01 -2.32 7.12
CA LEU A 99 6.95 -3.30 6.85
C LEU A 99 7.53 -4.50 6.11
N LYS A 100 7.14 -5.69 6.55
CA LYS A 100 7.54 -6.97 5.96
C LYS A 100 6.33 -7.86 5.77
N PRO A 101 6.40 -8.87 4.86
CA PRO A 101 5.29 -9.81 4.70
C PRO A 101 4.88 -10.45 6.02
N GLY A 102 3.57 -10.55 6.23
CA GLY A 102 3.00 -11.09 7.45
C GLY A 102 2.64 -10.05 8.50
N MET A 103 3.10 -8.81 8.34
CA MET A 103 2.72 -7.73 9.27
C MET A 103 1.32 -7.21 8.94
N VAL A 104 0.58 -6.88 9.99
CA VAL A 104 -0.75 -6.26 9.90
C VAL A 104 -0.69 -4.94 10.65
N ILE A 105 -1.03 -3.87 9.93
CA ILE A 105 -1.03 -2.51 10.52
C ILE A 105 -2.47 -2.00 10.52
N THR A 106 -2.95 -1.64 11.69
CA THR A 106 -4.22 -0.92 11.81
C THR A 106 -3.92 0.57 11.80
N ILE A 107 -4.40 1.26 10.77
CA ILE A 107 -4.24 2.70 10.65
C ILE A 107 -5.47 3.36 11.26
N PRO A 108 -5.30 4.09 12.39
CA PRO A 108 -6.44 4.75 13.04
C PRO A 108 -7.03 5.85 12.15
N THR A 109 -8.30 6.12 12.33
CA THR A 109 -8.91 7.31 11.73
C THR A 109 -8.33 8.58 12.32
N ASN A 110 -8.38 9.67 11.56
CA ASN A 110 -7.99 11.01 11.99
C ASN A 110 -6.50 11.16 12.33
N VAL A 111 -5.67 10.21 11.87
CA VAL A 111 -4.22 10.23 12.07
C VAL A 111 -3.54 10.47 10.72
N LYS A 112 -2.69 11.47 10.68
CA LYS A 112 -1.91 11.79 9.48
C LYS A 112 -0.78 10.79 9.32
N HIS A 113 -0.69 10.15 8.17
CA HIS A 113 0.25 9.05 7.92
C HIS A 113 0.62 8.93 6.44
N TRP A 114 1.61 8.10 6.18
CA TRP A 114 1.92 7.64 4.82
C TRP A 114 2.44 6.21 4.90
N HIS A 115 2.39 5.51 3.78
CA HIS A 115 3.06 4.23 3.60
C HIS A 115 3.55 4.08 2.17
N GLY A 116 4.44 3.14 1.93
CA GLY A 116 4.99 2.93 0.62
C GLY A 116 6.13 1.92 0.60
N ALA A 117 6.75 1.75 -0.56
CA ALA A 117 7.85 0.83 -0.77
C ALA A 117 9.17 1.41 -0.25
N LYS A 118 10.06 0.52 0.17
CA LYS A 118 11.45 0.90 0.43
C LYS A 118 12.12 1.30 -0.89
N LYS A 119 13.20 2.04 -0.78
CA LYS A 119 13.94 2.60 -1.91
C LYS A 119 14.31 1.56 -2.96
N ASP A 120 14.65 0.37 -2.53
CA ASP A 120 15.16 -0.71 -3.40
C ASP A 120 14.30 -1.96 -3.39
N SER A 121 13.05 -1.85 -3.00
CA SER A 121 12.14 -3.00 -2.95
C SER A 121 10.77 -2.65 -3.53
N TRP A 122 10.21 -3.57 -4.30
CA TRP A 122 8.78 -3.59 -4.58
C TRP A 122 8.07 -3.92 -3.29
N PHE A 123 6.86 -3.46 -3.13
CA PHE A 123 6.07 -3.69 -1.93
C PHE A 123 4.60 -3.85 -2.28
N SER A 124 3.95 -4.81 -1.65
CA SER A 124 2.51 -5.02 -1.83
C SER A 124 1.83 -5.29 -0.49
N HIS A 125 0.65 -4.73 -0.34
CA HIS A 125 -0.20 -5.01 0.80
C HIS A 125 -1.66 -5.07 0.36
N ILE A 126 -2.46 -5.84 1.11
CA ILE A 126 -3.90 -5.76 0.98
C ILE A 126 -4.34 -4.56 1.81
N ALA A 127 -5.11 -3.67 1.20
CA ALA A 127 -5.76 -2.57 1.88
C ALA A 127 -7.19 -2.98 2.21
N VAL A 128 -7.54 -2.92 3.49
CA VAL A 128 -8.90 -3.18 3.97
C VAL A 128 -9.53 -1.86 4.33
N GLU A 129 -10.54 -1.44 3.57
CA GLU A 129 -11.31 -0.24 3.89
C GLU A 129 -12.33 -0.56 4.96
N VAL A 130 -12.17 0.02 6.15
CA VAL A 130 -13.07 -0.24 7.27
C VAL A 130 -14.27 0.69 7.18
N PRO A 131 -15.51 0.15 7.20
CA PRO A 131 -16.70 0.99 7.15
C PRO A 131 -16.79 1.93 8.35
N GLY A 132 -17.28 3.14 8.10
CA GLY A 132 -17.44 4.14 9.16
C GLY A 132 -18.49 5.17 8.80
N GLU A 133 -18.70 6.13 9.71
CA GLU A 133 -19.65 7.21 9.56
C GLU A 133 -18.92 8.51 9.24
N ASN A 134 -19.48 9.28 8.29
CA ASN A 134 -18.94 10.56 7.84
C ASN A 134 -17.47 10.46 7.40
N CYS A 135 -17.17 9.43 6.59
CA CYS A 135 -15.83 9.19 6.10
C CYS A 135 -15.45 10.20 5.00
N SER A 136 -14.23 10.70 5.07
CA SER A 136 -13.61 11.52 4.03
C SER A 136 -12.11 11.37 4.07
N ASN A 137 -11.45 11.69 2.95
CA ASN A 137 -9.98 11.62 2.85
C ASN A 137 -9.41 13.01 2.61
N GLU A 138 -8.25 13.26 3.25
CA GLU A 138 -7.53 14.52 3.10
C GLU A 138 -6.09 14.29 2.68
#